data_df9d9838c838823502d16cb3650aba31
#
_entry.id   df9d9838c838823502d16cb3650aba31
#
_cell.length_a   1.000
_cell.length_b   1.000
_cell.length_c   1.000
_cell.angle_alpha   90.00
_cell.angle_beta   90.00
_cell.angle_gamma   90.00
#
_symmetry.space_group_name_H-M   'P 1'
#
loop_
_entity.id
_entity.type
_entity.pdbx_description
1 polymer ?
#
loop_
_entity_poly.entity_id
_entity_poly.type
_entity_poly.pdbx_seq_one_letter_code
_entity_poly.pdbx_strand_id
1 'polypeptide(L)'
;MLMRKIKKVLKWLGAMLLVFVISFLGTAAANDSLSVDQILTRTRHIVSLGENQVSQENSLSQGIDAMESNSTLNRLERVFFLKQAVNARINSANYVKLQDIPESMQQAVVAVEDRKFYNHWGFDMEGIFRASLVNLQYGQVREGASTITQQLVKNLFLSQEQTMGRKAEEFVLAMDMELNYSKDEILELYLNTIYFGSGYYGIKEASEGYFGKEPAMLA
;
A
#
# COMPACT_ATOMS: atom_id res chain seq x y z
N MET A 1 8.71 -17.63 29.67
CA MET A 1 9.12 -18.44 28.52
C MET A 1 8.61 -17.89 27.19
N LEU A 2 7.35 -17.48 27.08
CA LEU A 2 6.70 -16.91 25.89
C LEU A 2 7.40 -15.65 25.36
N MET A 3 7.70 -14.68 26.20
CA MET A 3 8.37 -13.41 25.83
C MET A 3 9.76 -13.60 25.22
N ARG A 4 10.51 -14.62 25.61
CA ARG A 4 11.80 -14.94 24.97
C ARG A 4 11.64 -15.53 23.57
N LYS A 5 10.58 -16.29 23.33
CA LYS A 5 10.25 -16.81 21.98
C LYS A 5 9.80 -15.68 21.08
N ILE A 6 8.96 -14.78 21.56
CA ILE A 6 8.50 -13.60 20.81
C ILE A 6 9.68 -12.70 20.44
N LYS A 7 10.60 -12.40 21.37
CA LYS A 7 11.80 -11.60 21.05
C LYS A 7 12.74 -12.29 20.04
N LYS A 8 12.83 -13.63 20.06
CA LYS A 8 13.59 -14.36 19.03
C LYS A 8 12.91 -14.29 17.66
N VAL A 9 11.61 -14.47 17.60
CA VAL A 9 10.82 -14.37 16.36
C VAL A 9 10.94 -12.96 15.77
N LEU A 10 10.78 -11.91 16.59
CA LEU A 10 10.97 -10.51 16.16
C LEU A 10 12.41 -10.24 15.65
N LYS A 11 13.41 -10.80 16.29
CA LYS A 11 14.82 -10.69 15.83
C LYS A 11 15.03 -11.38 14.47
N TRP A 12 14.45 -12.56 14.27
CA TRP A 12 14.52 -13.29 13.01
C TRP A 12 13.73 -12.62 11.90
N LEU A 13 12.55 -12.07 12.20
CA LEU A 13 11.76 -11.28 11.26
C LEU A 13 12.49 -9.99 10.88
N GLY A 14 13.11 -9.30 11.84
CA GLY A 14 13.93 -8.12 11.56
C GLY A 14 15.17 -8.45 10.71
N ALA A 15 15.82 -9.60 10.96
CA ALA A 15 16.96 -10.04 10.14
C ALA A 15 16.52 -10.46 8.73
N MET A 16 15.38 -11.14 8.57
CA MET A 16 14.82 -11.47 7.25
C MET A 16 14.40 -10.20 6.49
N LEU A 17 13.78 -9.25 7.17
CA LEU A 17 13.43 -7.96 6.58
C LEU A 17 14.68 -7.21 6.12
N LEU A 18 15.72 -7.19 6.93
CA LEU A 18 17.02 -6.56 6.58
C LEU A 18 17.66 -7.23 5.37
N VAL A 19 17.71 -8.57 5.32
CA VAL A 19 18.22 -9.31 4.17
C VAL A 19 17.38 -9.06 2.92
N PHE A 20 16.06 -8.99 3.05
CA PHE A 20 15.15 -8.69 1.96
C PHE A 20 15.36 -7.26 1.44
N VAL A 21 15.47 -6.28 2.34
CA VAL A 21 15.76 -4.87 1.99
C VAL A 21 17.14 -4.75 1.33
N ILE A 22 18.18 -5.43 1.85
CA ILE A 22 19.52 -5.42 1.24
C ILE A 22 19.50 -6.10 -0.14
N SER A 23 18.82 -7.23 -0.29
CA SER A 23 18.65 -7.90 -1.58
C SER A 23 17.87 -7.06 -2.57
N PHE A 24 16.80 -6.40 -2.12
CA PHE A 24 16.00 -5.47 -2.91
C PHE A 24 16.80 -4.23 -3.35
N LEU A 25 17.57 -3.65 -2.42
CA LEU A 25 18.48 -2.54 -2.72
C LEU A 25 19.60 -2.97 -3.67
N GLY A 26 20.15 -4.18 -3.51
CA GLY A 26 21.19 -4.73 -4.37
C GLY A 26 20.71 -4.97 -5.81
N THR A 27 19.50 -5.48 -6.00
CA THR A 27 18.91 -5.66 -7.34
C THR A 27 18.51 -4.33 -7.98
N ALA A 28 18.04 -3.36 -7.19
CA ALA A 28 17.73 -2.02 -7.65
C ALA A 28 18.98 -1.22 -8.02
N ALA A 29 20.07 -1.34 -7.24
CA ALA A 29 21.35 -0.71 -7.53
C ALA A 29 22.08 -1.32 -8.75
N ALA A 30 21.83 -2.59 -9.06
CA ALA A 30 22.36 -3.24 -10.26
C ALA A 30 21.69 -2.76 -11.56
N ASN A 31 20.47 -2.25 -11.47
CA ASN A 31 19.75 -1.69 -12.61
C ASN A 31 19.98 -0.17 -12.80
N ASP A 32 20.23 0.56 -11.71
CA ASP A 32 20.55 1.99 -11.73
C ASP A 32 22.01 2.16 -11.28
N SER A 33 22.85 2.76 -12.09
CA SER A 33 24.27 3.02 -11.82
C SER A 33 24.52 4.10 -10.74
N LEU A 34 23.75 4.05 -9.64
CA LEU A 34 23.86 5.00 -8.53
C LEU A 34 24.92 4.58 -7.52
N SER A 35 25.89 5.46 -7.26
CA SER A 35 26.91 5.24 -6.23
C SER A 35 26.32 5.42 -4.82
N VAL A 36 26.85 4.67 -3.85
CA VAL A 36 26.45 4.77 -2.42
C VAL A 36 26.58 6.21 -1.90
N ASP A 37 27.58 6.98 -2.40
CA ASP A 37 27.80 8.38 -2.03
C ASP A 37 26.65 9.29 -2.45
N GLN A 38 26.01 9.05 -3.59
CA GLN A 38 24.85 9.81 -4.03
C GLN A 38 23.62 9.54 -3.16
N ILE A 39 23.47 8.30 -2.68
CA ILE A 39 22.40 7.92 -1.76
C ILE A 39 22.61 8.63 -0.41
N LEU A 40 23.81 8.58 0.14
CA LEU A 40 24.15 9.22 1.43
C LEU A 40 24.02 10.75 1.38
N THR A 41 24.43 11.36 0.29
CA THR A 41 24.35 12.83 0.12
C THR A 41 22.90 13.31 0.06
N ARG A 42 22.03 12.61 -0.67
CA ARG A 42 20.61 12.94 -0.75
C ARG A 42 19.86 12.64 0.55
N THR A 43 20.18 11.54 1.24
CA THR A 43 19.59 11.25 2.55
C THR A 43 19.92 12.34 3.58
N ARG A 44 21.14 12.86 3.59
CA ARG A 44 21.51 14.03 4.43
C ARG A 44 20.73 15.27 4.05
N HIS A 45 20.53 15.52 2.76
CA HIS A 45 19.75 16.67 2.28
C HIS A 45 18.26 16.56 2.70
N ILE A 46 17.67 15.37 2.64
CA ILE A 46 16.27 15.12 3.06
C ILE A 46 16.12 15.32 4.57
N VAL A 47 17.07 14.81 5.38
CA VAL A 47 17.07 15.03 6.83
C VAL A 47 17.19 16.51 7.18
N SER A 48 18.05 17.26 6.48
CA SER A 48 18.20 18.72 6.70
C SER A 48 16.99 19.55 6.26
N LEU A 49 16.20 19.04 5.27
CA LEU A 49 14.95 19.67 4.84
C LEU A 49 13.82 19.43 5.84
N GLY A 50 13.81 18.28 6.52
CA GLY A 50 12.82 17.97 7.56
C GLY A 50 12.92 18.87 8.80
N GLU A 51 14.09 19.43 9.09
CA GLU A 51 14.29 20.37 10.19
C GLU A 51 13.85 21.83 9.87
N ASN A 52 13.71 22.19 8.59
CA ASN A 52 13.48 23.57 8.17
C ASN A 52 12.12 23.87 7.51
N GLN A 53 11.18 22.93 7.40
CA GLN A 53 9.95 23.15 6.64
C GLN A 53 8.65 22.97 7.44
N VAL A 54 8.31 23.97 8.22
CA VAL A 54 6.92 24.27 8.61
C VAL A 54 6.25 25.28 7.63
N SER A 55 6.94 25.76 6.58
CA SER A 55 6.52 26.96 5.84
C SER A 55 6.37 26.85 4.31
N GLN A 56 6.42 25.68 3.67
CA GLN A 56 6.24 25.56 2.20
C GLN A 56 5.45 24.34 1.77
N GLU A 57 4.17 24.33 2.07
CA GLU A 57 3.21 23.29 1.62
C GLU A 57 2.96 23.28 0.09
N ASN A 58 3.22 24.37 -0.62
CA ASN A 58 2.84 24.52 -2.05
C ASN A 58 3.91 24.09 -3.06
N SER A 59 5.14 23.83 -2.64
CA SER A 59 6.22 23.39 -3.55
C SER A 59 6.42 21.88 -3.58
N LEU A 60 5.88 21.16 -2.59
CA LEU A 60 6.00 19.71 -2.51
C LEU A 60 5.11 18.98 -3.53
N SER A 61 3.89 19.46 -3.77
CA SER A 61 2.95 18.86 -4.72
C SER A 61 3.47 18.90 -6.17
N GLN A 62 4.08 20.01 -6.59
CA GLN A 62 4.66 20.13 -7.93
C GLN A 62 5.95 19.30 -8.13
N GLY A 63 6.68 19.00 -7.05
CA GLY A 63 7.87 18.15 -7.09
C GLY A 63 7.53 16.65 -7.19
N ILE A 64 6.37 16.24 -6.72
CA ILE A 64 5.93 14.84 -6.72
C ILE A 64 5.48 14.43 -8.13
N ASP A 65 4.78 15.30 -8.85
CA ASP A 65 4.28 15.02 -10.21
C ASP A 65 5.40 14.95 -11.27
N ALA A 66 6.55 15.60 -11.03
CA ALA A 66 7.72 15.54 -11.90
C ALA A 66 8.60 14.30 -11.69
N MET A 67 8.30 13.49 -10.67
CA MET A 67 9.11 12.34 -10.24
C MET A 67 8.51 10.98 -10.64
N GLU A 68 7.87 10.90 -11.78
CA GLU A 68 7.38 9.64 -12.37
C GLU A 68 8.53 8.81 -12.94
N SER A 69 9.57 8.58 -12.15
CA SER A 69 10.64 7.68 -12.53
C SER A 69 10.79 6.57 -11.48
N ASN A 70 11.00 5.35 -11.97
CA ASN A 70 11.30 4.12 -11.26
C ASN A 70 12.60 4.17 -10.41
N SER A 71 12.98 5.32 -9.85
CA SER A 71 14.22 5.43 -9.09
C SER A 71 14.08 4.79 -7.71
N THR A 72 15.12 4.11 -7.27
CA THR A 72 15.23 3.47 -5.95
C THR A 72 14.97 4.46 -4.81
N LEU A 73 15.28 5.75 -5.02
CA LEU A 73 15.07 6.81 -4.05
C LEU A 73 13.59 7.10 -3.81
N ASN A 74 12.77 7.17 -4.87
CA ASN A 74 11.32 7.36 -4.75
C ASN A 74 10.64 6.19 -4.03
N ARG A 75 11.21 5.00 -4.11
CA ARG A 75 10.75 3.82 -3.38
C ARG A 75 11.04 3.93 -1.90
N LEU A 76 12.24 4.38 -1.53
CA LEU A 76 12.63 4.60 -0.14
C LEU A 76 11.83 5.74 0.50
N GLU A 77 11.65 6.85 -0.22
CA GLU A 77 10.83 7.97 0.26
C GLU A 77 9.40 7.55 0.57
N ARG A 78 8.79 6.70 -0.26
CA ARG A 78 7.45 6.16 -0.01
C ARG A 78 7.36 5.36 1.29
N VAL A 79 8.37 4.59 1.61
CA VAL A 79 8.42 3.81 2.86
C VAL A 79 8.62 4.73 4.07
N PHE A 80 9.52 5.71 4.01
CA PHE A 80 9.80 6.60 5.15
C PHE A 80 8.72 7.67 5.38
N PHE A 81 8.01 8.09 4.32
CA PHE A 81 7.01 9.17 4.36
C PHE A 81 5.63 8.71 3.89
N LEU A 82 5.27 7.47 4.21
CA LEU A 82 4.03 6.84 3.72
C LEU A 82 2.78 7.69 3.98
N LYS A 83 2.65 8.27 5.18
CA LYS A 83 1.46 9.08 5.52
C LYS A 83 1.32 10.32 4.63
N GLN A 84 2.43 11.02 4.37
CA GLN A 84 2.43 12.17 3.46
C GLN A 84 2.12 11.74 2.01
N ALA A 85 2.73 10.63 1.57
CA ALA A 85 2.51 10.09 0.24
C ALA A 85 1.07 9.62 0.01
N VAL A 86 0.43 9.04 1.03
CA VAL A 86 -1.01 8.69 1.02
C VAL A 86 -1.86 9.94 0.92
N ASN A 87 -1.65 10.93 1.82
CA ASN A 87 -2.44 12.15 1.85
C ASN A 87 -2.38 12.95 0.53
N ALA A 88 -1.24 12.94 -0.14
CA ALA A 88 -1.07 13.61 -1.44
C ALA A 88 -1.86 12.95 -2.58
N ARG A 89 -2.30 11.69 -2.42
CA ARG A 89 -3.00 10.91 -3.46
C ARG A 89 -4.50 10.74 -3.23
N ILE A 90 -4.97 11.14 -2.05
CA ILE A 90 -6.39 11.04 -1.70
C ILE A 90 -7.13 12.26 -2.26
N ASN A 91 -8.22 11.98 -2.99
CA ASN A 91 -9.15 13.03 -3.40
C ASN A 91 -10.00 13.46 -2.19
N SER A 92 -9.59 14.53 -1.51
CA SER A 92 -10.28 15.03 -0.32
C SER A 92 -11.71 15.54 -0.59
N ALA A 93 -12.02 15.95 -1.82
CA ALA A 93 -13.35 16.45 -2.18
C ALA A 93 -14.44 15.37 -2.19
N ASN A 94 -14.04 14.12 -2.50
CA ASN A 94 -14.96 12.97 -2.58
C ASN A 94 -14.73 11.96 -1.46
N TYR A 95 -13.99 12.34 -0.42
CA TYR A 95 -13.61 11.43 0.67
C TYR A 95 -14.79 11.21 1.63
N VAL A 96 -15.10 9.93 1.88
CA VAL A 96 -16.18 9.50 2.78
C VAL A 96 -15.56 8.79 3.98
N LYS A 97 -15.94 9.20 5.19
CA LYS A 97 -15.48 8.53 6.41
C LYS A 97 -16.10 7.14 6.53
N LEU A 98 -15.36 6.19 7.11
CA LEU A 98 -15.81 4.80 7.23
C LEU A 98 -17.15 4.70 7.97
N GLN A 99 -17.36 5.52 9.00
CA GLN A 99 -18.60 5.60 9.77
C GLN A 99 -19.82 6.04 8.95
N ASP A 100 -19.58 6.74 7.82
CA ASP A 100 -20.63 7.22 6.92
C ASP A 100 -20.89 6.24 5.76
N ILE A 101 -20.19 5.10 5.73
CA ILE A 101 -20.40 4.00 4.80
C ILE A 101 -21.17 2.89 5.53
N PRO A 102 -22.29 2.39 4.98
CA PRO A 102 -23.07 1.33 5.62
C PRO A 102 -22.21 0.11 5.96
N GLU A 103 -22.41 -0.44 7.16
CA GLU A 103 -21.67 -1.61 7.62
C GLU A 103 -21.84 -2.82 6.69
N SER A 104 -23.03 -3.00 6.13
CA SER A 104 -23.30 -4.03 5.11
C SER A 104 -22.37 -3.94 3.90
N MET A 105 -22.06 -2.72 3.44
CA MET A 105 -21.13 -2.50 2.33
C MET A 105 -19.69 -2.80 2.73
N GLN A 106 -19.27 -2.37 3.92
CA GLN A 106 -17.95 -2.68 4.46
C GLN A 106 -17.74 -4.20 4.57
N GLN A 107 -18.71 -4.89 5.15
CA GLN A 107 -18.69 -6.36 5.30
C GLN A 107 -18.70 -7.07 3.94
N ALA A 108 -19.48 -6.60 2.98
CA ALA A 108 -19.53 -7.18 1.64
C ALA A 108 -18.16 -7.09 0.94
N VAL A 109 -17.51 -5.94 1.00
CA VAL A 109 -16.17 -5.75 0.42
C VAL A 109 -15.14 -6.66 1.09
N VAL A 110 -15.11 -6.72 2.42
CA VAL A 110 -14.20 -7.61 3.15
C VAL A 110 -14.50 -9.08 2.83
N ALA A 111 -15.77 -9.47 2.75
CA ALA A 111 -16.15 -10.85 2.45
C ALA A 111 -15.75 -11.31 1.04
N VAL A 112 -15.75 -10.39 0.07
CA VAL A 112 -15.44 -10.70 -1.34
C VAL A 112 -13.93 -10.62 -1.58
N GLU A 113 -13.29 -9.54 -1.13
CA GLU A 113 -11.91 -9.23 -1.47
C GLU A 113 -10.90 -9.89 -0.52
N ASP A 114 -11.20 -9.92 0.78
CA ASP A 114 -10.23 -10.34 1.79
C ASP A 114 -10.93 -10.78 3.09
N ARG A 115 -11.45 -12.00 3.12
CA ARG A 115 -12.21 -12.54 4.27
C ARG A 115 -11.47 -12.52 5.60
N LYS A 116 -10.14 -12.49 5.57
CA LYS A 116 -9.29 -12.48 6.74
C LYS A 116 -8.65 -11.12 7.02
N PHE A 117 -9.15 -10.07 6.39
CA PHE A 117 -8.60 -8.71 6.46
C PHE A 117 -8.22 -8.29 7.87
N TYR A 118 -9.10 -8.47 8.83
CA TYR A 118 -8.86 -8.09 10.23
C TYR A 118 -7.92 -9.02 11.00
N ASN A 119 -7.52 -10.17 10.41
CA ASN A 119 -6.77 -11.22 11.10
C ASN A 119 -5.33 -11.39 10.60
N HIS A 120 -4.92 -10.66 9.57
CA HIS A 120 -3.57 -10.75 9.02
C HIS A 120 -2.86 -9.38 9.00
N TRP A 121 -1.57 -9.39 8.71
CA TRP A 121 -0.70 -8.21 8.64
C TRP A 121 -0.29 -7.91 7.19
N GLY A 122 -1.22 -7.36 6.41
CA GLY A 122 -0.98 -6.92 5.05
C GLY A 122 -0.96 -8.04 3.99
N PHE A 123 -0.84 -9.30 4.38
CA PHE A 123 -0.87 -10.45 3.48
C PHE A 123 -1.46 -11.70 4.16
N ASP A 124 -2.24 -12.47 3.40
CA ASP A 124 -2.82 -13.74 3.85
C ASP A 124 -2.01 -14.93 3.30
N MET A 125 -1.10 -15.46 4.13
CA MET A 125 -0.26 -16.61 3.74
C MET A 125 -1.09 -17.86 3.43
N GLU A 126 -2.18 -18.07 4.16
CA GLU A 126 -3.07 -19.22 3.92
C GLU A 126 -3.85 -19.04 2.62
N GLY A 127 -4.32 -17.83 2.33
CA GLY A 127 -4.94 -17.46 1.06
C GLY A 127 -3.99 -17.66 -0.12
N ILE A 128 -2.74 -17.23 0.01
CA ILE A 128 -1.70 -17.44 -1.02
C ILE A 128 -1.49 -18.92 -1.28
N PHE A 129 -1.36 -19.74 -0.23
CA PHE A 129 -1.18 -21.18 -0.37
C PHE A 129 -2.39 -21.83 -1.02
N ARG A 130 -3.60 -21.52 -0.57
CA ARG A 130 -4.86 -22.01 -1.13
C ARG A 130 -4.99 -21.65 -2.62
N ALA A 131 -4.82 -20.37 -2.95
CA ALA A 131 -4.90 -19.91 -4.34
C ALA A 131 -3.85 -20.61 -5.22
N SER A 132 -2.64 -20.82 -4.71
CA SER A 132 -1.57 -21.53 -5.43
C SER A 132 -1.98 -22.97 -5.75
N LEU A 133 -2.58 -23.69 -4.80
CA LEU A 133 -3.07 -25.06 -5.03
C LEU A 133 -4.21 -25.10 -6.05
N VAL A 134 -5.19 -24.19 -5.94
CA VAL A 134 -6.31 -24.10 -6.88
C VAL A 134 -5.80 -23.78 -8.28
N ASN A 135 -4.93 -22.79 -8.42
CA ASN A 135 -4.39 -22.39 -9.71
C ASN A 135 -3.54 -23.49 -10.35
N LEU A 136 -2.77 -24.23 -9.55
CA LEU A 136 -2.02 -25.40 -10.01
C LEU A 136 -2.95 -26.52 -10.49
N GLN A 137 -4.02 -26.80 -9.74
CA GLN A 137 -4.98 -27.86 -10.09
C GLN A 137 -5.70 -27.58 -11.41
N TYR A 138 -6.01 -26.32 -11.69
CA TYR A 138 -6.74 -25.93 -12.91
C TYR A 138 -5.82 -25.50 -14.06
N GLY A 139 -4.50 -25.39 -13.85
CA GLY A 139 -3.54 -24.95 -14.85
C GLY A 139 -3.72 -23.50 -15.33
N GLN A 140 -4.51 -22.71 -14.60
CA GLN A 140 -4.81 -21.30 -14.90
C GLN A 140 -5.11 -20.52 -13.63
N VAL A 141 -4.97 -19.19 -13.67
CA VAL A 141 -5.29 -18.33 -12.54
C VAL A 141 -6.81 -18.24 -12.36
N ARG A 142 -7.33 -18.90 -11.33
CA ARG A 142 -8.73 -18.89 -10.94
C ARG A 142 -9.01 -18.16 -9.65
N GLU A 143 -8.06 -18.16 -8.74
CA GLU A 143 -8.17 -17.50 -7.44
C GLU A 143 -7.04 -16.52 -7.24
N GLY A 144 -7.37 -15.28 -6.87
CA GLY A 144 -6.43 -14.25 -6.44
C GLY A 144 -6.15 -14.38 -4.93
N ALA A 145 -4.97 -13.97 -4.52
CA ALA A 145 -4.57 -13.99 -3.12
C ALA A 145 -4.09 -12.61 -2.63
N SER A 146 -4.37 -11.53 -3.38
CA SER A 146 -4.02 -10.18 -2.98
C SER A 146 -5.01 -9.67 -1.94
N THR A 147 -4.49 -9.15 -0.83
CA THR A 147 -5.29 -8.57 0.25
C THR A 147 -5.78 -7.16 -0.07
N ILE A 148 -6.73 -6.64 0.71
CA ILE A 148 -7.19 -5.24 0.64
C ILE A 148 -6.00 -4.29 0.79
N THR A 149 -5.10 -4.52 1.74
CA THR A 149 -3.91 -3.70 1.96
C THR A 149 -2.97 -3.70 0.75
N GLN A 150 -2.72 -4.86 0.15
CA GLN A 150 -1.91 -4.97 -1.06
C GLN A 150 -2.56 -4.27 -2.26
N GLN A 151 -3.88 -4.39 -2.43
CA GLN A 151 -4.61 -3.70 -3.48
C GLN A 151 -4.56 -2.18 -3.29
N LEU A 152 -4.70 -1.69 -2.04
CA LEU A 152 -4.61 -0.27 -1.72
C LEU A 152 -3.25 0.31 -2.12
N VAL A 153 -2.15 -0.29 -1.67
CA VAL A 153 -0.80 0.22 -1.98
C VAL A 153 -0.49 0.13 -3.47
N LYS A 154 -0.96 -0.92 -4.14
CA LYS A 154 -0.87 -1.05 -5.59
C LYS A 154 -1.57 0.12 -6.30
N ASN A 155 -2.79 0.44 -5.92
CA ASN A 155 -3.57 1.50 -6.55
C ASN A 155 -2.99 2.89 -6.27
N LEU A 156 -2.44 3.11 -5.07
CA LEU A 156 -1.88 4.41 -4.70
C LEU A 156 -0.48 4.66 -5.29
N PHE A 157 0.37 3.61 -5.38
CA PHE A 157 1.81 3.84 -5.54
C PHE A 157 2.48 3.08 -6.68
N LEU A 158 1.85 2.03 -7.22
CA LEU A 158 2.54 1.12 -8.12
C LEU A 158 1.97 1.17 -9.55
N SER A 159 2.84 0.90 -10.52
CA SER A 159 2.44 0.74 -11.91
C SER A 159 1.62 -0.53 -12.13
N GLN A 160 0.90 -0.60 -13.26
CA GLN A 160 0.12 -1.78 -13.65
C GLN A 160 1.00 -2.94 -14.17
N GLU A 161 2.31 -2.72 -14.34
CA GLU A 161 3.22 -3.77 -14.78
C GLU A 161 3.29 -4.92 -13.77
N GLN A 162 3.30 -6.15 -14.27
CA GLN A 162 3.34 -7.35 -13.45
C GLN A 162 4.76 -7.92 -13.40
N THR A 163 5.65 -7.27 -12.64
CA THR A 163 7.01 -7.74 -12.43
C THR A 163 7.19 -8.28 -11.00
N MET A 164 8.18 -9.18 -10.81
CA MET A 164 8.51 -9.67 -9.47
C MET A 164 9.02 -8.56 -8.55
N GLY A 165 9.77 -7.59 -9.10
CA GLY A 165 10.25 -6.43 -8.35
C GLY A 165 9.10 -5.56 -7.83
N ARG A 166 8.12 -5.28 -8.68
CA ARG A 166 6.89 -4.57 -8.29
C ARG A 166 6.12 -5.34 -7.20
N LYS A 167 6.03 -6.67 -7.29
CA LYS A 167 5.34 -7.48 -6.27
C LYS A 167 6.06 -7.46 -4.93
N ALA A 168 7.39 -7.41 -4.94
CA ALA A 168 8.18 -7.24 -3.73
C ALA A 168 7.97 -5.84 -3.09
N GLU A 169 7.91 -4.79 -3.91
CA GLU A 169 7.60 -3.43 -3.44
C GLU A 169 6.19 -3.34 -2.84
N GLU A 170 5.20 -3.94 -3.48
CA GLU A 170 3.83 -4.05 -2.97
C GLU A 170 3.80 -4.69 -1.58
N PHE A 171 4.58 -5.75 -1.39
CA PHE A 171 4.68 -6.44 -0.10
C PHE A 171 5.26 -5.53 1.00
N VAL A 172 6.37 -4.83 0.71
CA VAL A 172 7.00 -3.91 1.67
C VAL A 172 6.07 -2.76 2.03
N LEU A 173 5.43 -2.14 1.04
CA LEU A 173 4.48 -1.04 1.27
C LEU A 173 3.22 -1.51 2.01
N ALA A 174 2.74 -2.72 1.77
CA ALA A 174 1.60 -3.28 2.51
C ALA A 174 1.94 -3.49 3.99
N MET A 175 3.13 -3.98 4.31
CA MET A 175 3.59 -4.09 5.70
C MET A 175 3.73 -2.72 6.35
N ASP A 176 4.30 -1.73 5.65
CA ASP A 176 4.46 -0.38 6.17
C ASP A 176 3.10 0.30 6.40
N MET A 177 2.12 0.06 5.51
CA MET A 177 0.74 0.49 5.69
C MET A 177 0.14 -0.06 6.98
N GLU A 178 0.28 -1.34 7.26
CA GLU A 178 -0.23 -2.00 8.48
C GLU A 178 0.48 -1.53 9.78
N LEU A 179 1.71 -1.05 9.67
CA LEU A 179 2.43 -0.47 10.81
C LEU A 179 1.97 0.96 11.13
N ASN A 180 1.48 1.69 10.14
CA ASN A 180 1.16 3.11 10.25
C ASN A 180 -0.33 3.42 10.34
N TYR A 181 -1.21 2.48 9.94
CA TYR A 181 -2.66 2.65 9.88
C TYR A 181 -3.37 1.47 10.55
N SER A 182 -4.47 1.75 11.21
CA SER A 182 -5.39 0.71 11.69
C SER A 182 -6.12 0.03 10.53
N LYS A 183 -6.70 -1.15 10.77
CA LYS A 183 -7.51 -1.86 9.77
C LYS A 183 -8.66 -1.02 9.24
N ASP A 184 -9.33 -0.28 10.12
CA ASP A 184 -10.46 0.57 9.74
C ASP A 184 -9.98 1.75 8.87
N GLU A 185 -8.85 2.36 9.19
CA GLU A 185 -8.25 3.39 8.33
C GLU A 185 -7.83 2.84 6.96
N ILE A 186 -7.27 1.64 6.90
CA ILE A 186 -6.92 0.97 5.64
C ILE A 186 -8.17 0.70 4.81
N LEU A 187 -9.25 0.20 5.43
CA LEU A 187 -10.52 -0.04 4.74
C LEU A 187 -11.16 1.27 4.25
N GLU A 188 -11.12 2.33 5.06
CA GLU A 188 -11.56 3.67 4.69
C GLU A 188 -10.82 4.18 3.46
N LEU A 189 -9.48 4.12 3.48
CA LEU A 189 -8.63 4.50 2.36
C LEU A 189 -8.93 3.67 1.10
N TYR A 190 -9.08 2.36 1.26
CA TYR A 190 -9.39 1.45 0.17
C TYR A 190 -10.70 1.81 -0.51
N LEU A 191 -11.77 1.96 0.25
CA LEU A 191 -13.10 2.30 -0.27
C LEU A 191 -13.14 3.67 -0.97
N ASN A 192 -12.26 4.59 -0.58
CA ASN A 192 -12.15 5.91 -1.19
C ASN A 192 -11.24 5.97 -2.44
N THR A 193 -10.49 4.90 -2.74
CA THR A 193 -9.48 4.93 -3.82
C THR A 193 -9.65 3.85 -4.87
N ILE A 194 -10.37 2.77 -4.56
CA ILE A 194 -10.52 1.64 -5.49
C ILE A 194 -11.40 2.04 -6.69
N TYR A 195 -11.07 1.43 -7.83
CA TYR A 195 -11.88 1.52 -9.04
C TYR A 195 -13.09 0.59 -8.96
N PHE A 196 -14.29 1.15 -9.03
CA PHE A 196 -15.57 0.42 -8.98
C PHE A 196 -16.15 0.11 -10.37
N GLY A 197 -15.44 0.41 -11.44
CA GLY A 197 -15.96 0.26 -12.81
C GLY A 197 -16.59 1.55 -13.37
N SER A 198 -16.90 1.56 -14.65
CA SER A 198 -17.57 2.67 -15.36
C SER A 198 -16.94 4.06 -15.18
N GLY A 199 -15.64 4.11 -14.86
CA GLY A 199 -14.93 5.37 -14.62
C GLY A 199 -15.00 5.89 -13.19
N TYR A 200 -15.68 5.20 -12.27
CA TYR A 200 -15.85 5.64 -10.89
C TYR A 200 -14.71 5.17 -9.98
N TYR A 201 -14.07 6.11 -9.31
CA TYR A 201 -13.03 5.88 -8.31
C TYR A 201 -13.53 6.33 -6.93
N GLY A 202 -13.49 5.40 -5.97
CA GLY A 202 -14.00 5.61 -4.63
C GLY A 202 -15.51 5.42 -4.51
N ILE A 203 -15.93 5.14 -3.27
CA ILE A 203 -17.30 4.76 -2.92
C ILE A 203 -18.31 5.89 -3.22
N LYS A 204 -17.92 7.16 -3.10
CA LYS A 204 -18.81 8.28 -3.35
C LYS A 204 -19.24 8.33 -4.81
N GLU A 205 -18.26 8.38 -5.72
CA GLU A 205 -18.54 8.41 -7.16
C GLU A 205 -19.31 7.18 -7.62
N ALA A 206 -18.97 5.99 -7.08
CA ALA A 206 -19.66 4.76 -7.40
C ALA A 206 -21.12 4.77 -6.91
N SER A 207 -21.38 5.22 -5.69
CA SER A 207 -22.72 5.33 -5.11
C SER A 207 -23.61 6.29 -5.89
N GLU A 208 -23.10 7.48 -6.16
CA GLU A 208 -23.82 8.49 -6.95
C GLU A 208 -24.03 8.03 -8.39
N GLY A 209 -23.01 7.45 -9.02
CA GLY A 209 -23.06 7.04 -10.41
C GLY A 209 -23.95 5.82 -10.68
N TYR A 210 -23.93 4.81 -9.82
CA TYR A 210 -24.73 3.60 -10.00
C TYR A 210 -26.13 3.71 -9.42
N PHE A 211 -26.31 4.42 -8.31
CA PHE A 211 -27.56 4.42 -7.55
C PHE A 211 -28.20 5.81 -7.39
N GLY A 212 -27.49 6.88 -7.78
CA GLY A 212 -27.96 8.27 -7.60
C GLY A 212 -28.12 8.65 -6.13
N LYS A 213 -27.36 8.03 -5.23
CA LYS A 213 -27.45 8.20 -3.77
C LYS A 213 -26.10 8.43 -3.15
N GLU A 214 -26.08 9.20 -2.07
CA GLU A 214 -24.89 9.28 -1.20
C GLU A 214 -24.59 7.90 -0.56
N PRO A 215 -23.31 7.58 -0.26
CA PRO A 215 -22.93 6.30 0.34
C PRO A 215 -23.72 5.95 1.60
N ALA A 216 -23.97 6.91 2.49
CA ALA A 216 -24.73 6.71 3.71
C ALA A 216 -26.20 6.27 3.48
N MET A 217 -26.71 6.42 2.26
CA MET A 217 -28.08 6.04 1.87
C MET A 217 -28.14 4.66 1.16
N LEU A 218 -27.02 3.98 1.01
CA LEU A 218 -26.97 2.61 0.50
C LEU A 218 -27.38 1.67 1.65
N ALA A 219 -28.60 1.16 1.60
CA ALA A 219 -29.11 0.20 2.58
C ALA A 219 -28.89 -1.24 2.11
#